data_8ffbc016dff372dc7cb17883ea90815b
#
_entry.id   8ffbc016dff372dc7cb17883ea90815b
#
_cell.length_a   1.000
_cell.length_b   1.000
_cell.length_c   1.000
_cell.angle_alpha   90.00
_cell.angle_beta   90.00
_cell.angle_gamma   90.00
#
_symmetry.space_group_name_H-M   'P 1'
#
loop_
_entity.id
_entity.type
_entity.pdbx_description
1 polymer ?
#
loop_
_entity_poly.entity_id
_entity_poly.type
_entity_poly.pdbx_seq_one_letter_code
_entity_poly.pdbx_strand_id
1 'polypeptide(L)'
;MKEYAILLDDTYCVGCNSCAYRCIQEFRYHDQAAKGLFRTFVNINDDGMYQKRCMHCEAPDCVENCPVKALTKSESGQVLYDAQKCIGCQTCVRMCKFHVPQFDADAKKIVKCSMCAHRVGEGKKPACVEVCPTGALQFGEYEEMLKKAKTISAKNNLKIYGMKENGGTHVFVLAKNEPTSFGYVKVQAKDIKKKVSMSDTVTVPTAIAAVAIGGFKKFSERRTRIEAQEKDKESKE
;
A
#
# COMPACT_ATOMS: atom_id res chain seq x y z
N MET A 1 -0.22 -5.84 17.11
CA MET A 1 0.50 -4.54 16.99
C MET A 1 -0.46 -3.46 16.53
N LYS A 2 -0.17 -2.18 16.85
CA LYS A 2 -1.03 -1.07 16.45
C LYS A 2 -0.75 -0.67 15.01
N GLU A 3 -1.78 -0.57 14.20
CA GLU A 3 -1.71 -0.01 12.86
C GLU A 3 -1.98 1.49 12.92
N TYR A 4 -1.30 2.26 12.07
CA TYR A 4 -1.39 3.72 12.06
C TYR A 4 -1.88 4.23 10.71
N ALA A 5 -2.55 5.39 10.73
CA ALA A 5 -2.98 6.09 9.54
C ALA A 5 -2.76 7.60 9.64
N ILE A 6 -2.71 8.25 8.48
CA ILE A 6 -2.74 9.70 8.35
C ILE A 6 -4.10 10.11 7.81
N LEU A 7 -4.69 11.13 8.40
CA LEU A 7 -5.86 11.81 7.91
C LEU A 7 -5.44 13.21 7.44
N LEU A 8 -5.72 13.53 6.18
CA LEU A 8 -5.64 14.87 5.62
C LEU A 8 -7.06 15.43 5.47
N ASP A 9 -7.32 16.54 6.12
CA ASP A 9 -8.52 17.34 5.86
C ASP A 9 -8.13 18.48 4.92
N ASP A 10 -8.52 18.37 3.66
CA ASP A 10 -8.19 19.33 2.62
C ASP A 10 -8.81 20.71 2.89
N THR A 11 -9.92 20.76 3.61
CA THR A 11 -10.60 22.02 3.94
C THR A 11 -9.77 22.95 4.87
N TYR A 12 -8.80 22.39 5.58
CA TYR A 12 -7.86 23.12 6.42
C TYR A 12 -6.48 23.29 5.77
N CYS A 13 -6.24 22.65 4.62
CA CYS A 13 -4.95 22.76 3.94
C CYS A 13 -4.86 24.11 3.21
N VAL A 14 -3.78 24.85 3.46
CA VAL A 14 -3.51 26.16 2.81
C VAL A 14 -2.42 26.09 1.75
N GLY A 15 -1.98 24.89 1.36
CA GLY A 15 -0.99 24.68 0.31
C GLY A 15 0.43 25.16 0.65
N CYS A 16 0.76 25.46 1.91
CA CYS A 16 2.00 26.09 2.32
C CYS A 16 3.27 25.23 2.11
N ASN A 17 3.13 23.96 1.78
CA ASN A 17 4.22 22.99 1.58
C ASN A 17 5.19 22.81 2.76
N SER A 18 4.89 23.31 3.97
CA SER A 18 5.71 23.05 5.18
C SER A 18 5.94 21.54 5.40
N CYS A 19 4.94 20.69 5.08
CA CYS A 19 5.06 19.23 5.14
C CYS A 19 6.13 18.68 4.18
N ALA A 20 6.30 19.27 2.99
CA ALA A 20 7.32 18.88 2.03
C ALA A 20 8.71 19.29 2.50
N TYR A 21 8.88 20.53 2.91
CA TYR A 21 10.16 21.05 3.43
C TYR A 21 10.61 20.30 4.69
N ARG A 22 9.70 20.03 5.63
CA ARG A 22 10.04 19.27 6.83
C ARG A 22 10.43 17.83 6.50
N CYS A 23 9.80 17.23 5.47
CA CYS A 23 10.16 15.90 4.99
C CYS A 23 11.58 15.89 4.37
N ILE A 24 11.95 16.92 3.60
CA ILE A 24 13.30 17.07 3.04
C ILE A 24 14.34 17.13 4.16
N GLN A 25 14.09 17.95 5.19
CA GLN A 25 14.99 18.08 6.34
C GLN A 25 15.10 16.78 7.14
N GLU A 26 13.99 16.10 7.40
CA GLU A 26 13.95 14.85 8.17
C GLU A 26 14.77 13.73 7.52
N PHE A 27 14.69 13.59 6.20
CA PHE A 27 15.34 12.54 5.44
C PHE A 27 16.61 13.00 4.71
N ARG A 28 16.99 14.28 4.81
CA ARG A 28 18.19 14.89 4.20
C ARG A 28 18.34 14.58 2.69
N TYR A 29 17.24 14.62 1.94
CA TYR A 29 17.25 14.33 0.49
C TYR A 29 17.18 15.62 -0.35
N HIS A 30 18.05 16.60 -0.05
CA HIS A 30 18.09 17.91 -0.71
C HIS A 30 18.39 17.79 -2.22
N ASP A 31 19.32 16.91 -2.60
CA ASP A 31 19.70 16.69 -4.01
C ASP A 31 18.53 16.18 -4.84
N GLN A 32 17.78 15.19 -4.32
CA GLN A 32 16.59 14.69 -4.99
C GLN A 32 15.50 15.75 -5.08
N ALA A 33 15.31 16.52 -4.02
CA ALA A 33 14.33 17.60 -3.99
C ALA A 33 14.69 18.72 -5.00
N ALA A 34 15.96 19.05 -5.18
CA ALA A 34 16.43 19.98 -6.20
C ALA A 34 16.13 19.51 -7.63
N LYS A 35 16.05 18.18 -7.85
CA LYS A 35 15.62 17.56 -9.11
C LYS A 35 14.11 17.45 -9.26
N GLY A 36 13.31 17.98 -8.32
CA GLY A 36 11.85 17.86 -8.30
C GLY A 36 11.32 16.51 -7.82
N LEU A 37 12.16 15.70 -7.17
CA LEU A 37 11.78 14.39 -6.64
C LEU A 37 11.40 14.51 -5.17
N PHE A 38 10.10 14.46 -4.86
CA PHE A 38 9.58 14.69 -3.51
C PHE A 38 8.95 13.43 -2.92
N ARG A 39 9.19 13.17 -1.64
CA ARG A 39 8.47 12.13 -0.88
C ARG A 39 7.02 12.52 -0.60
N THR A 40 6.77 13.81 -0.46
CA THR A 40 5.45 14.43 -0.36
C THR A 40 5.54 15.89 -0.77
N PHE A 41 4.50 16.40 -1.42
CA PHE A 41 4.33 17.82 -1.71
C PHE A 41 2.85 18.13 -1.98
N VAL A 42 2.46 19.39 -1.89
CA VAL A 42 1.10 19.85 -2.14
C VAL A 42 1.08 20.67 -3.40
N ASN A 43 0.21 20.28 -4.34
CA ASN A 43 -0.22 21.10 -5.47
C ASN A 43 -1.50 21.83 -5.11
N ILE A 44 -1.58 23.09 -5.51
CA ILE A 44 -2.77 23.92 -5.37
C ILE A 44 -3.49 23.89 -6.70
N ASN A 45 -4.75 23.52 -6.70
CA ASN A 45 -5.64 23.53 -7.84
C ASN A 45 -6.92 24.31 -7.47
N ASP A 46 -7.67 24.78 -8.46
CA ASP A 46 -8.91 25.55 -8.23
C ASP A 46 -9.95 24.78 -7.43
N ASP A 47 -9.99 23.46 -7.59
CA ASP A 47 -10.95 22.55 -6.94
C ASP A 47 -10.49 22.02 -5.57
N GLY A 48 -9.21 22.16 -5.17
CA GLY A 48 -8.70 21.66 -3.91
C GLY A 48 -7.18 21.52 -3.83
N MET A 49 -6.71 20.97 -2.71
CA MET A 49 -5.29 20.79 -2.41
C MET A 49 -4.87 19.32 -2.58
N TYR A 50 -4.18 19.02 -3.68
CA TYR A 50 -3.66 17.68 -3.92
C TYR A 50 -2.32 17.47 -3.21
N GLN A 51 -2.32 16.63 -2.16
CA GLN A 51 -1.07 16.17 -1.55
C GLN A 51 -0.59 14.87 -2.16
N LYS A 52 0.43 14.94 -3.02
CA LYS A 52 1.09 13.74 -3.56
C LYS A 52 1.93 13.08 -2.47
N ARG A 53 1.61 11.82 -2.16
CA ARG A 53 2.34 10.99 -1.18
C ARG A 53 1.97 9.53 -1.34
N CYS A 54 2.77 8.64 -0.75
CA CYS A 54 2.40 7.23 -0.68
C CYS A 54 1.13 7.04 0.15
N MET A 55 0.18 6.28 -0.39
CA MET A 55 -1.09 5.99 0.29
C MET A 55 -0.98 4.83 1.28
N HIS A 56 0.17 4.12 1.29
CA HIS A 56 0.40 2.95 2.16
C HIS A 56 -0.75 1.94 2.09
N CYS A 57 -0.98 1.42 0.88
CA CYS A 57 -2.08 0.52 0.55
C CYS A 57 -2.12 -0.72 1.45
N GLU A 58 -3.34 -1.28 1.67
CA GLU A 58 -3.51 -2.57 2.34
C GLU A 58 -2.93 -3.71 1.50
N ALA A 59 -3.21 -3.74 0.21
CA ALA A 59 -2.61 -4.67 -0.74
C ALA A 59 -1.67 -3.90 -1.70
N PRO A 60 -0.42 -3.63 -1.31
CA PRO A 60 0.47 -2.77 -2.07
C PRO A 60 1.08 -3.49 -3.28
N ASP A 61 0.54 -3.28 -4.49
CA ASP A 61 1.06 -3.87 -5.74
C ASP A 61 2.58 -3.64 -5.91
N CYS A 62 3.09 -2.50 -5.43
CA CYS A 62 4.52 -2.20 -5.48
C CYS A 62 5.40 -3.11 -4.60
N VAL A 63 4.85 -3.64 -3.51
CA VAL A 63 5.52 -4.62 -2.63
C VAL A 63 5.45 -6.00 -3.26
N GLU A 64 4.25 -6.40 -3.69
CA GLU A 64 4.00 -7.73 -4.29
C GLU A 64 4.88 -7.98 -5.52
N ASN A 65 5.09 -6.94 -6.34
CA ASN A 65 5.83 -7.04 -7.59
C ASN A 65 7.32 -6.61 -7.49
N CYS A 66 7.86 -6.40 -6.30
CA CYS A 66 9.28 -6.07 -6.13
C CYS A 66 10.15 -7.34 -6.19
N PRO A 67 10.95 -7.55 -7.26
CA PRO A 67 11.68 -8.81 -7.44
C PRO A 67 12.74 -9.06 -6.37
N VAL A 68 13.29 -7.99 -5.79
CA VAL A 68 14.34 -8.05 -4.77
C VAL A 68 13.82 -7.72 -3.37
N LYS A 69 12.50 -7.61 -3.20
CA LYS A 69 11.84 -7.28 -1.91
C LYS A 69 12.44 -6.05 -1.21
N ALA A 70 12.86 -5.05 -2.01
CA ALA A 70 13.29 -3.75 -1.51
C ALA A 70 12.13 -2.92 -0.94
N LEU A 71 10.89 -3.30 -1.26
CA LEU A 71 9.67 -2.74 -0.68
C LEU A 71 9.01 -3.81 0.18
N THR A 72 8.56 -3.42 1.38
CA THR A 72 7.89 -4.31 2.34
C THR A 72 6.73 -3.58 3.01
N LYS A 73 5.69 -4.30 3.41
CA LYS A 73 4.60 -3.79 4.26
C LYS A 73 4.92 -4.13 5.70
N SER A 74 4.95 -3.14 6.59
CA SER A 74 5.11 -3.37 8.02
C SER A 74 3.77 -3.75 8.67
N GLU A 75 3.83 -4.37 9.84
CA GLU A 75 2.65 -4.70 10.64
C GLU A 75 1.92 -3.46 11.16
N SER A 76 2.60 -2.33 11.23
CA SER A 76 2.01 -1.02 11.57
C SER A 76 1.39 -0.28 10.37
N GLY A 77 1.30 -0.94 9.20
CA GLY A 77 0.60 -0.45 8.01
C GLY A 77 1.45 0.35 7.04
N GLN A 78 2.72 0.60 7.32
CA GLN A 78 3.58 1.38 6.44
C GLN A 78 4.14 0.53 5.30
N VAL A 79 4.26 1.11 4.11
CA VAL A 79 5.06 0.54 3.03
C VAL A 79 6.47 1.12 3.14
N LEU A 80 7.42 0.29 3.52
CA LEU A 80 8.83 0.63 3.74
C LEU A 80 9.63 0.46 2.45
N TYR A 81 10.80 1.10 2.39
CA TYR A 81 11.72 1.02 1.26
C TYR A 81 13.17 0.92 1.75
N ASP A 82 13.85 -0.12 1.31
CA ASP A 82 15.26 -0.38 1.53
C ASP A 82 16.04 -0.05 0.25
N ALA A 83 16.78 1.05 0.29
CA ALA A 83 17.57 1.49 -0.86
C ALA A 83 18.78 0.57 -1.14
N GLN A 84 19.28 -0.18 -0.15
CA GLN A 84 20.43 -1.08 -0.33
C GLN A 84 20.03 -2.28 -1.19
N LYS A 85 18.82 -2.82 -1.00
CA LYS A 85 18.29 -3.94 -1.79
C LYS A 85 17.82 -3.50 -3.19
N CYS A 86 17.53 -2.23 -3.40
CA CYS A 86 16.94 -1.75 -4.65
C CYS A 86 17.93 -1.84 -5.81
N ILE A 87 17.52 -2.44 -6.92
CA ILE A 87 18.30 -2.56 -8.18
C ILE A 87 17.89 -1.54 -9.25
N GLY A 88 16.96 -0.62 -8.94
CA GLY A 88 16.54 0.42 -9.89
C GLY A 88 15.64 -0.04 -11.04
N CYS A 89 15.02 -1.21 -10.97
CA CYS A 89 14.22 -1.79 -12.07
C CYS A 89 12.89 -1.05 -12.37
N GLN A 90 12.50 -0.08 -11.58
CA GLN A 90 11.31 0.76 -11.72
C GLN A 90 9.96 0.01 -11.73
N THR A 91 9.92 -1.29 -11.42
CA THR A 91 8.66 -2.04 -11.38
C THR A 91 7.64 -1.39 -10.44
N CYS A 92 8.07 -0.93 -9.27
CA CYS A 92 7.21 -0.24 -8.30
C CYS A 92 6.64 1.10 -8.82
N VAL A 93 7.35 1.79 -9.73
CA VAL A 93 6.86 3.01 -10.38
C VAL A 93 5.71 2.68 -11.32
N ARG A 94 5.86 1.63 -12.13
CA ARG A 94 4.83 1.16 -13.09
C ARG A 94 3.62 0.54 -12.40
N MET A 95 3.84 -0.20 -11.32
CA MET A 95 2.77 -0.95 -10.61
C MET A 95 1.96 -0.09 -9.64
N CYS A 96 2.45 1.09 -9.26
CA CYS A 96 1.75 1.94 -8.31
C CYS A 96 0.49 2.55 -8.91
N LYS A 97 -0.68 2.17 -8.42
CA LYS A 97 -1.98 2.70 -8.88
C LYS A 97 -2.14 4.21 -8.59
N PHE A 98 -1.38 4.74 -7.64
CA PHE A 98 -1.40 6.16 -7.28
C PHE A 98 -0.25 6.97 -7.90
N HIS A 99 0.59 6.37 -8.73
CA HIS A 99 1.73 6.98 -9.43
C HIS A 99 2.68 7.77 -8.50
N VAL A 100 2.94 7.22 -7.31
CA VAL A 100 3.68 7.93 -6.26
C VAL A 100 5.20 7.73 -6.30
N PRO A 101 5.76 6.51 -6.41
CA PRO A 101 7.21 6.35 -6.42
C PRO A 101 7.82 7.11 -7.61
N GLN A 102 8.81 7.96 -7.34
CA GLN A 102 9.56 8.68 -8.35
C GLN A 102 10.95 8.05 -8.48
N PHE A 103 11.46 7.96 -9.69
CA PHE A 103 12.76 7.37 -9.98
C PHE A 103 13.83 8.44 -10.10
N ASP A 104 14.89 8.33 -9.30
CA ASP A 104 16.12 9.10 -9.43
C ASP A 104 17.05 8.34 -10.38
N ALA A 105 17.23 8.88 -11.57
CA ALA A 105 18.02 8.24 -12.63
C ALA A 105 19.52 8.19 -12.30
N ASP A 106 20.04 9.20 -11.58
CA ASP A 106 21.46 9.27 -11.23
C ASP A 106 21.79 8.27 -10.12
N ALA A 107 20.97 8.25 -9.06
CA ALA A 107 21.15 7.29 -7.98
C ALA A 107 20.65 5.88 -8.32
N LYS A 108 19.89 5.69 -9.41
CA LYS A 108 19.18 4.44 -9.77
C LYS A 108 18.31 3.90 -8.63
N LYS A 109 17.66 4.79 -7.91
CA LYS A 109 16.85 4.52 -6.73
C LYS A 109 15.49 5.20 -6.84
N ILE A 110 14.55 4.85 -5.95
CA ILE A 110 13.26 5.53 -5.89
C ILE A 110 13.17 6.48 -4.69
N VAL A 111 12.34 7.51 -4.86
CA VAL A 111 11.95 8.45 -3.81
C VAL A 111 10.47 8.23 -3.51
N LYS A 112 10.12 7.93 -2.26
CA LYS A 112 8.74 7.77 -1.79
C LYS A 112 8.61 8.00 -0.29
N CYS A 113 7.41 8.36 0.16
CA CYS A 113 7.08 8.47 1.58
C CYS A 113 7.19 7.10 2.29
N SER A 114 7.73 7.08 3.51
CA SER A 114 7.79 5.91 4.41
C SER A 114 6.88 6.06 5.63
N MET A 115 6.03 7.09 5.69
CA MET A 115 5.23 7.47 6.88
C MET A 115 6.13 7.69 8.12
N CYS A 116 7.39 8.10 7.91
CA CYS A 116 8.39 8.29 8.98
C CYS A 116 8.48 7.09 9.94
N ALA A 117 8.60 5.87 9.41
CA ALA A 117 8.58 4.65 10.21
C ALA A 117 9.56 4.68 11.40
N HIS A 118 10.73 5.31 11.24
CA HIS A 118 11.71 5.49 12.31
C HIS A 118 11.15 6.34 13.47
N ARG A 119 10.45 7.45 13.17
CA ARG A 119 9.82 8.29 14.19
C ARG A 119 8.63 7.60 14.86
N VAL A 120 7.80 6.93 14.04
CA VAL A 120 6.62 6.19 14.53
C VAL A 120 7.05 5.05 15.45
N GLY A 121 8.16 4.36 15.14
CA GLY A 121 8.75 3.34 16.01
C GLY A 121 9.23 3.89 17.37
N GLU A 122 9.55 5.19 17.44
CA GLU A 122 9.89 5.90 18.68
C GLU A 122 8.66 6.55 19.37
N GLY A 123 7.44 6.28 18.92
CA GLY A 123 6.21 6.87 19.43
C GLY A 123 5.98 8.34 19.01
N LYS A 124 6.76 8.85 18.05
CA LYS A 124 6.63 10.22 17.54
C LYS A 124 5.71 10.30 16.34
N LYS A 125 5.09 11.45 16.11
CA LYS A 125 4.31 11.71 14.89
C LYS A 125 5.22 11.80 13.66
N PRO A 126 4.72 11.46 12.45
CA PRO A 126 5.40 11.78 11.20
C PRO A 126 5.75 13.28 11.10
N ALA A 127 6.92 13.59 10.58
CA ALA A 127 7.44 14.96 10.52
C ALA A 127 6.49 15.95 9.81
N CYS A 128 5.83 15.51 8.75
CA CYS A 128 4.84 16.31 8.00
C CYS A 128 3.57 16.62 8.83
N VAL A 129 3.18 15.72 9.72
CA VAL A 129 2.04 15.95 10.63
C VAL A 129 2.42 16.93 11.74
N GLU A 130 3.61 16.75 12.31
CA GLU A 130 4.11 17.58 13.40
C GLU A 130 4.23 19.05 13.02
N VAL A 131 4.64 19.33 11.79
CA VAL A 131 4.89 20.71 11.31
C VAL A 131 3.66 21.37 10.70
N CYS A 132 2.55 20.66 10.51
CA CYS A 132 1.37 21.21 9.84
C CYS A 132 0.75 22.36 10.65
N PRO A 133 0.83 23.63 10.19
CA PRO A 133 0.43 24.78 11.02
C PRO A 133 -1.08 24.89 11.20
N THR A 134 -1.86 24.35 10.28
CA THR A 134 -3.33 24.38 10.32
C THR A 134 -3.94 23.13 10.94
N GLY A 135 -3.10 22.10 11.24
CA GLY A 135 -3.61 20.81 11.69
C GLY A 135 -4.38 20.00 10.64
N ALA A 136 -4.29 20.38 9.36
CA ALA A 136 -4.88 19.65 8.24
C ALA A 136 -4.40 18.18 8.19
N LEU A 137 -3.14 17.93 8.57
CA LEU A 137 -2.57 16.60 8.70
C LEU A 137 -2.69 16.09 10.14
N GLN A 138 -3.31 14.94 10.31
CA GLN A 138 -3.48 14.27 11.58
C GLN A 138 -2.94 12.84 11.48
N PHE A 139 -2.54 12.27 12.61
CA PHE A 139 -1.97 10.93 12.71
C PHE A 139 -2.42 10.24 13.98
N GLY A 140 -2.75 8.97 13.90
CA GLY A 140 -3.19 8.15 15.02
C GLY A 140 -3.37 6.69 14.63
N GLU A 141 -3.98 5.92 15.53
CA GLU A 141 -4.34 4.53 15.24
C GLU A 141 -5.32 4.46 14.06
N TYR A 142 -5.18 3.43 13.24
CA TYR A 142 -5.93 3.28 11.99
C TYR A 142 -7.44 3.40 12.20
N GLU A 143 -8.00 2.64 13.13
CA GLU A 143 -9.44 2.64 13.41
C GLU A 143 -9.93 3.98 13.96
N GLU A 144 -9.13 4.65 14.77
CA GLU A 144 -9.43 5.99 15.27
C GLU A 144 -9.49 7.01 14.12
N MET A 145 -8.49 7.00 13.25
CA MET A 145 -8.44 7.91 12.10
C MET A 145 -9.54 7.62 11.10
N LEU A 146 -9.88 6.35 10.87
CA LEU A 146 -10.99 5.94 10.01
C LEU A 146 -12.33 6.41 10.57
N LYS A 147 -12.58 6.21 11.88
CA LYS A 147 -13.79 6.69 12.56
C LYS A 147 -13.90 8.21 12.49
N LYS A 148 -12.79 8.91 12.73
CA LYS A 148 -12.72 10.37 12.65
C LYS A 148 -13.02 10.87 11.25
N ALA A 149 -12.42 10.26 10.22
CA ALA A 149 -12.68 10.58 8.82
C ALA A 149 -14.17 10.45 8.48
N LYS A 150 -14.81 9.33 8.85
CA LYS A 150 -16.24 9.09 8.64
C LYS A 150 -17.11 10.12 9.35
N THR A 151 -16.80 10.45 10.61
CA THR A 151 -17.55 11.42 11.40
C THR A 151 -17.48 12.82 10.80
N ILE A 152 -16.28 13.28 10.43
CA ILE A 152 -16.08 14.61 9.81
C ILE A 152 -16.76 14.67 8.45
N SER A 153 -16.61 13.62 7.64
CA SER A 153 -17.27 13.50 6.33
C SER A 153 -18.78 13.62 6.43
N ALA A 154 -19.40 12.87 7.34
CA ALA A 154 -20.85 12.91 7.54
C ALA A 154 -21.34 14.29 8.03
N LYS A 155 -20.60 14.90 8.96
CA LYS A 155 -20.96 16.23 9.52
C LYS A 155 -20.87 17.35 8.50
N ASN A 156 -19.85 17.34 7.64
CA ASN A 156 -19.50 18.44 6.75
C ASN A 156 -19.76 18.12 5.27
N ASN A 157 -20.42 16.99 4.97
CA ASN A 157 -20.70 16.52 3.61
C ASN A 157 -19.43 16.45 2.72
N LEU A 158 -18.32 15.89 3.28
CA LEU A 158 -17.06 15.75 2.58
C LEU A 158 -16.94 14.38 1.92
N LYS A 159 -16.18 14.30 0.82
CA LYS A 159 -15.77 13.05 0.19
C LYS A 159 -14.59 12.44 0.96
N ILE A 160 -14.52 11.11 1.02
CA ILE A 160 -13.37 10.39 1.61
C ILE A 160 -12.67 9.64 0.49
N TYR A 161 -11.39 9.93 0.28
CA TYR A 161 -10.50 9.19 -0.63
C TYR A 161 -9.48 8.37 0.18
N GLY A 162 -9.09 7.22 -0.32
CA GLY A 162 -8.14 6.30 0.35
C GLY A 162 -8.80 5.18 1.17
N MET A 163 -10.13 5.24 1.39
CA MET A 163 -10.85 4.24 2.16
C MET A 163 -11.14 2.95 1.39
N LYS A 164 -11.41 3.06 0.09
CA LYS A 164 -11.81 1.94 -0.79
C LYS A 164 -10.82 1.71 -1.93
N GLU A 165 -10.09 2.73 -2.32
CA GLU A 165 -9.16 2.73 -3.44
C GLU A 165 -8.06 1.68 -3.21
N ASN A 166 -7.84 0.82 -4.22
CA ASN A 166 -6.89 -0.31 -4.16
C ASN A 166 -7.05 -1.22 -2.93
N GLY A 167 -8.29 -1.39 -2.45
CA GLY A 167 -8.61 -2.22 -1.30
C GLY A 167 -8.41 -1.57 0.06
N GLY A 168 -8.27 -0.24 0.10
CA GLY A 168 -8.00 0.54 1.29
C GLY A 168 -6.54 0.96 1.43
N THR A 169 -6.34 2.01 2.20
CA THR A 169 -5.02 2.62 2.42
C THR A 169 -4.90 3.13 3.85
N HIS A 170 -3.67 3.42 4.28
CA HIS A 170 -3.39 4.06 5.57
C HIS A 170 -3.29 5.60 5.47
N VAL A 171 -3.84 6.19 4.41
CA VAL A 171 -3.96 7.64 4.24
C VAL A 171 -5.38 7.95 3.79
N PHE A 172 -6.10 8.70 4.59
CA PHE A 172 -7.45 9.17 4.28
C PHE A 172 -7.40 10.65 3.92
N VAL A 173 -8.10 11.03 2.87
CA VAL A 173 -8.22 12.42 2.45
C VAL A 173 -9.69 12.81 2.49
N LEU A 174 -10.00 13.89 3.23
CA LEU A 174 -11.30 14.53 3.25
C LEU A 174 -11.27 15.74 2.31
N ALA A 175 -12.22 15.85 1.41
CA ALA A 175 -12.31 16.94 0.47
C ALA A 175 -13.75 17.33 0.21
N LYS A 176 -13.98 18.63 -0.07
CA LYS A 176 -15.29 19.16 -0.45
C LYS A 176 -15.69 18.70 -1.85
N ASN A 177 -14.76 18.84 -2.80
CA ASN A 177 -14.96 18.42 -4.18
C ASN A 177 -14.53 16.97 -4.39
N GLU A 178 -14.79 16.39 -5.55
CA GLU A 178 -14.35 15.05 -5.90
C GLU A 178 -12.80 15.01 -5.98
N PRO A 179 -12.09 14.19 -5.18
CA PRO A 179 -10.61 14.23 -5.15
C PRO A 179 -9.95 14.03 -6.51
N THR A 180 -10.62 13.30 -7.41
CA THR A 180 -10.11 13.07 -8.77
C THR A 180 -10.17 14.31 -9.68
N SER A 181 -10.94 15.34 -9.33
CA SER A 181 -10.99 16.58 -10.12
C SER A 181 -9.76 17.47 -9.91
N PHE A 182 -9.06 17.32 -8.78
CA PHE A 182 -7.91 18.18 -8.44
C PHE A 182 -6.56 17.45 -8.26
N GLY A 183 -6.44 16.23 -8.79
CA GLY A 183 -5.13 15.58 -8.94
C GLY A 183 -5.00 14.19 -8.34
N TYR A 184 -5.95 13.72 -7.54
CA TYR A 184 -5.94 12.33 -7.10
C TYR A 184 -6.32 11.38 -8.23
N VAL A 185 -5.66 10.24 -8.30
CA VAL A 185 -5.89 9.25 -9.37
C VAL A 185 -7.20 8.51 -9.10
N LYS A 186 -8.03 8.32 -10.14
CA LYS A 186 -9.20 7.44 -10.05
C LYS A 186 -8.74 5.99 -9.97
N VAL A 187 -8.78 5.41 -8.78
CA VAL A 187 -8.40 4.02 -8.51
C VAL A 187 -9.65 3.22 -8.18
N GLN A 188 -9.81 2.08 -8.84
CA GLN A 188 -10.93 1.18 -8.57
C GLN A 188 -10.81 0.59 -7.15
N ALA A 189 -11.96 0.36 -6.51
CA ALA A 189 -12.03 -0.44 -5.31
C ALA A 189 -11.54 -1.86 -5.63
N LYS A 190 -10.64 -2.40 -4.81
CA LYS A 190 -10.19 -3.78 -4.91
C LYS A 190 -10.74 -4.50 -3.67
N ASP A 191 -11.54 -5.54 -3.88
CA ASP A 191 -11.94 -6.39 -2.77
C ASP A 191 -10.69 -7.13 -2.27
N ILE A 192 -10.20 -6.73 -1.12
CA ILE A 192 -9.22 -7.54 -0.42
C ILE A 192 -10.00 -8.74 0.13
N LYS A 193 -9.79 -9.92 -0.46
CA LYS A 193 -10.16 -11.16 0.23
C LYS A 193 -9.44 -11.07 1.58
N LYS A 194 -10.18 -10.85 2.68
CA LYS A 194 -9.63 -10.95 4.03
C LYS A 194 -8.78 -12.21 4.02
N LYS A 195 -7.50 -12.12 4.36
CA LYS A 195 -6.72 -13.30 4.70
C LYS A 195 -7.53 -13.94 5.83
N VAL A 196 -8.25 -15.00 5.51
CA VAL A 196 -8.90 -15.83 6.51
C VAL A 196 -7.74 -16.28 7.38
N SER A 197 -7.68 -15.78 8.59
CA SER A 197 -6.74 -16.26 9.59
C SER A 197 -7.00 -17.75 9.66
N MET A 198 -5.96 -18.57 9.43
CA MET A 198 -6.09 -20.03 9.54
C MET A 198 -6.43 -20.49 10.96
N SER A 199 -6.75 -19.57 11.86
CA SER A 199 -7.24 -19.84 13.23
C SER A 199 -8.77 -20.02 13.31
N ASP A 200 -9.53 -19.66 12.26
CA ASP A 200 -10.97 -19.86 12.27
C ASP A 200 -11.34 -21.08 11.42
N THR A 201 -11.33 -22.25 12.09
CA THR A 201 -12.10 -23.44 11.76
C THR A 201 -11.90 -24.10 10.39
N VAL A 202 -10.72 -24.63 10.15
CA VAL A 202 -10.60 -25.95 9.50
C VAL A 202 -9.72 -26.79 10.40
N THR A 203 -10.30 -27.74 11.11
CA THR A 203 -9.53 -28.76 11.84
C THR A 203 -8.67 -29.48 10.80
N VAL A 204 -7.34 -29.42 11.00
CA VAL A 204 -6.29 -29.98 10.14
C VAL A 204 -6.58 -31.40 9.61
N PRO A 205 -7.36 -32.27 10.28
CA PRO A 205 -7.69 -33.62 9.79
C PRO A 205 -8.48 -33.65 8.48
N THR A 206 -9.41 -32.72 8.25
CA THR A 206 -10.29 -32.79 7.05
C THR A 206 -9.61 -32.30 5.75
N ALA A 207 -8.70 -31.34 5.84
CA ALA A 207 -7.95 -30.87 4.67
C ALA A 207 -6.89 -31.90 4.21
N ILE A 208 -6.21 -32.55 5.15
CA ILE A 208 -5.24 -33.62 4.84
C ILE A 208 -5.95 -34.85 4.26
N ALA A 209 -7.12 -35.22 4.77
CA ALA A 209 -7.91 -36.32 4.25
C ALA A 209 -8.39 -36.06 2.80
N ALA A 210 -8.84 -34.85 2.48
CA ALA A 210 -9.29 -34.52 1.13
C ALA A 210 -8.16 -34.53 0.10
N VAL A 211 -6.95 -34.08 0.46
CA VAL A 211 -5.76 -34.10 -0.41
C VAL A 211 -5.24 -35.53 -0.58
N ALA A 212 -5.24 -36.34 0.48
CA ALA A 212 -4.83 -37.74 0.43
C ALA A 212 -5.76 -38.59 -0.44
N ILE A 213 -7.08 -38.43 -0.31
CA ILE A 213 -8.07 -39.19 -1.10
C ILE A 213 -8.00 -38.78 -2.58
N GLY A 214 -7.88 -37.49 -2.89
CA GLY A 214 -7.76 -37.00 -4.28
C GLY A 214 -6.44 -37.42 -4.94
N GLY A 215 -5.34 -37.40 -4.19
CA GLY A 215 -4.02 -37.86 -4.66
C GLY A 215 -3.97 -39.36 -4.89
N PHE A 216 -4.53 -40.15 -3.99
CA PHE A 216 -4.57 -41.62 -4.10
C PHE A 216 -5.41 -42.08 -5.29
N LYS A 217 -6.56 -41.44 -5.54
CA LYS A 217 -7.43 -41.76 -6.69
C LYS A 217 -6.69 -41.51 -8.01
N LYS A 218 -6.05 -40.36 -8.19
CA LYS A 218 -5.26 -40.05 -9.39
C LYS A 218 -4.06 -41.00 -9.58
N PHE A 219 -3.41 -41.37 -8.49
CA PHE A 219 -2.28 -42.30 -8.53
C PHE A 219 -2.72 -43.72 -8.92
N SER A 220 -3.82 -44.21 -8.37
CA SER A 220 -4.43 -45.47 -8.72
C SER A 220 -4.86 -45.56 -10.21
N GLU A 221 -5.56 -44.54 -10.71
CA GLU A 221 -5.97 -44.44 -12.10
C GLU A 221 -4.78 -44.42 -13.08
N ARG A 222 -3.68 -43.74 -12.70
CA ARG A 222 -2.47 -43.72 -13.53
C ARG A 222 -1.74 -45.06 -13.56
N ARG A 223 -1.69 -45.79 -12.43
CA ARG A 223 -1.09 -47.11 -12.34
C ARG A 223 -1.86 -48.11 -13.19
N THR A 224 -3.20 -48.17 -13.11
CA THR A 224 -4.04 -49.07 -13.92
C THR A 224 -3.88 -48.79 -15.43
N ARG A 225 -3.69 -47.54 -15.83
CA ARG A 225 -3.46 -47.17 -17.23
C ARG A 225 -2.10 -47.62 -17.74
N ILE A 226 -1.05 -47.57 -16.91
CA ILE A 226 0.29 -48.07 -17.27
C ILE A 226 0.29 -49.56 -17.40
N GLU A 227 -0.30 -50.31 -16.46
CA GLU A 227 -0.41 -51.77 -16.47
C GLU A 227 -1.22 -52.28 -17.65
N ALA A 228 -2.26 -51.50 -18.13
CA ALA A 228 -3.02 -51.83 -19.33
C ALA A 228 -2.19 -51.62 -20.61
N GLN A 229 -1.33 -50.60 -20.65
CA GLN A 229 -0.46 -50.31 -21.80
C GLN A 229 0.69 -51.32 -21.92
N GLU A 230 1.19 -51.86 -20.79
CA GLU A 230 2.23 -52.90 -20.78
C GLU A 230 1.65 -54.26 -21.29
N LYS A 231 0.46 -54.62 -20.87
CA LYS A 231 -0.22 -55.84 -21.36
C LYS A 231 -0.57 -55.80 -22.87
N ASP A 232 -0.88 -54.61 -23.39
CA ASP A 232 -1.19 -54.42 -24.82
C ASP A 232 0.10 -54.49 -25.70
N LYS A 233 1.25 -54.22 -25.11
CA LYS A 233 2.56 -54.39 -25.78
C LYS A 233 3.02 -55.86 -25.78
N GLU A 234 2.87 -56.59 -24.67
CA GLU A 234 3.20 -58.02 -24.58
C GLU A 234 2.31 -58.90 -25.46
N SER A 235 1.09 -58.45 -25.83
CA SER A 235 0.19 -59.19 -26.72
C SER A 235 0.46 -58.97 -28.21
N LYS A 236 1.39 -58.08 -28.55
CA LYS A 236 1.75 -57.69 -29.95
C LYS A 236 3.17 -58.10 -30.34
N GLU A 237 3.90 -58.71 -29.46
CA GLU A 237 5.13 -59.50 -29.74
C GLU A 237 4.82 -61.00 -29.83
#